data_49596770e5e40056df7879f7d2e6f643
#
_entry.id   49596770e5e40056df7879f7d2e6f643
#
_cell.length_a   1.000
_cell.length_b   1.000
_cell.length_c   1.000
_cell.angle_alpha   90.00
_cell.angle_beta   90.00
_cell.angle_gamma   90.00
#
_symmetry.space_group_name_H-M   'P 1'
#
loop_
_entity.id
_entity.type
_entity.pdbx_description
1 polymer ?
#
loop_
_entity_poly.entity_id
_entity_poly.type
_entity_poly.pdbx_seq_one_letter_code
_entity_poly.pdbx_strand_id
1 'polypeptide(L)'
;MLGDLLFDDARVSSGTAASGASGDLGAVSLLYLCMEVAGCPTVCRHCWAQGVGYGAMPLADIEWVLEGAHRFCDGRGLAFDAYPMHELAAHPDAARLFGLFNAHSATVHGGTMFEPWPTTGVPLAVRDDWRTVLRAAADTGTVNIWVAFHGVGEVHDRQVNRRGAFAETCLAVERARVAGLSVGGNVFLTTASLPQLNELTAALRRLPINAALSFETAAFLPTPRSRRNEPLRPALTDLLPVAAEIVELTAPAGRPWWADLEAHTEAAHVRRALAGDWPTARDRAPGELALVCRPNLDVCSGLTGHYRTWHGNLRADGIATVLDRAVADGRRPDDELWFGPGPLPTTAGLAARHGQATGLGVHPGPESARYLWLDRAQRHARKHAPLVR
;
A
#
# COMPACT_ATOMS: atom_id res chain seq x y z
N MET A 1 -5.18 -5.35 -2.96
CA MET A 1 -6.03 -4.18 -3.14
C MET A 1 -5.33 -2.85 -2.85
N LEU A 2 -4.76 -2.58 -1.71
CA LEU A 2 -3.93 -1.36 -1.54
C LEU A 2 -2.66 -1.38 -2.41
N GLY A 3 -2.12 -2.55 -2.75
CA GLY A 3 -1.09 -2.70 -3.78
C GLY A 3 -1.62 -2.39 -5.18
N ASP A 4 -2.85 -2.77 -5.48
CA ASP A 4 -3.47 -2.53 -6.78
C ASP A 4 -3.89 -1.06 -6.98
N LEU A 5 -4.29 -0.37 -5.92
CA LEU A 5 -4.54 1.09 -5.96
C LEU A 5 -3.27 1.89 -6.30
N LEU A 6 -2.09 1.35 -6.04
CA LEU A 6 -0.83 2.00 -6.36
C LEU A 6 -0.20 1.49 -7.67
N PHE A 7 -0.63 0.34 -8.24
CA PHE A 7 0.15 -0.36 -9.26
C PHE A 7 -0.65 -1.07 -10.35
N ASP A 8 -2.00 -1.05 -10.37
CA ASP A 8 -2.77 -1.80 -11.37
C ASP A 8 -3.15 -0.97 -12.60
N ASP A 9 -2.38 -1.12 -13.70
CA ASP A 9 -2.72 -0.61 -15.03
C ASP A 9 -3.74 -1.49 -15.79
N ALA A 10 -4.22 -2.60 -15.22
CA ALA A 10 -4.88 -3.66 -15.99
C ALA A 10 -6.41 -3.82 -15.80
N ARG A 11 -7.07 -3.09 -14.89
CA ARG A 11 -8.49 -3.31 -14.62
C ARG A 11 -9.38 -2.07 -14.79
N VAL A 12 -9.38 -1.46 -15.98
CA VAL A 12 -10.52 -0.62 -16.41
C VAL A 12 -10.83 -0.90 -17.86
N SER A 13 -11.62 -1.94 -18.09
CA SER A 13 -12.40 -2.07 -19.32
C SER A 13 -13.73 -2.75 -18.99
N SER A 14 -14.74 -1.97 -18.64
CA SER A 14 -16.16 -2.14 -18.98
C SER A 14 -17.03 -1.26 -18.07
N GLY A 15 -17.04 0.03 -18.35
CA GLY A 15 -18.03 0.96 -17.85
C GLY A 15 -18.15 2.07 -18.86
N THR A 16 -19.25 2.08 -19.60
CA THR A 16 -19.58 3.01 -20.66
C THR A 16 -19.30 4.45 -20.27
N ALA A 17 -18.39 5.08 -21.01
CA ALA A 17 -18.10 6.49 -20.94
C ALA A 17 -19.36 7.31 -21.30
N ALA A 18 -19.88 8.07 -20.35
CA ALA A 18 -20.70 9.22 -20.63
C ALA A 18 -19.79 10.40 -20.95
N SER A 19 -19.84 10.83 -22.18
CA SER A 19 -19.08 11.96 -22.70
C SER A 19 -19.56 13.28 -22.13
N GLY A 20 -18.64 14.13 -21.72
CA GLY A 20 -18.74 15.58 -21.82
C GLY A 20 -19.26 16.29 -20.60
N ALA A 21 -18.34 16.83 -19.79
CA ALA A 21 -18.52 18.16 -19.20
C ALA A 21 -17.17 18.70 -18.72
N SER A 22 -16.95 19.95 -19.03
CA SER A 22 -15.80 20.77 -18.66
C SER A 22 -15.60 20.92 -17.16
N GLY A 23 -14.38 20.66 -16.69
CA GLY A 23 -13.65 21.53 -15.76
C GLY A 23 -14.21 21.87 -14.39
N ASP A 24 -15.11 21.08 -13.78
CA ASP A 24 -15.38 21.19 -12.35
C ASP A 24 -14.76 19.94 -11.69
N LEU A 25 -13.74 20.14 -10.84
CA LEU A 25 -13.15 19.06 -10.04
C LEU A 25 -14.29 18.49 -9.18
N GLY A 26 -14.84 17.37 -9.63
CA GLY A 26 -16.12 16.84 -9.23
C GLY A 26 -16.28 16.71 -7.73
N ALA A 27 -17.49 16.94 -7.25
CA ALA A 27 -17.89 16.73 -5.87
C ALA A 27 -17.44 15.33 -5.40
N VAL A 28 -16.95 15.22 -4.16
CA VAL A 28 -16.67 13.93 -3.54
C VAL A 28 -17.90 13.03 -3.65
N SER A 29 -17.74 11.84 -4.17
CA SER A 29 -18.80 10.84 -4.34
C SER A 29 -18.57 9.57 -3.50
N LEU A 30 -17.32 9.33 -3.09
CA LEU A 30 -16.93 8.20 -2.27
C LEU A 30 -16.01 8.66 -1.13
N LEU A 31 -16.36 8.33 0.09
CA LEU A 31 -15.47 8.42 1.25
C LEU A 31 -14.84 7.05 1.51
N TYR A 32 -13.52 6.95 1.41
CA TYR A 32 -12.74 5.77 1.75
C TYR A 32 -12.01 5.98 3.07
N LEU A 33 -12.41 5.27 4.12
CA LEU A 33 -11.87 5.42 5.47
C LEU A 33 -10.95 4.28 5.85
N CYS A 34 -9.63 4.52 5.82
CA CYS A 34 -8.63 3.60 6.33
C CYS A 34 -8.51 3.76 7.85
N MET A 35 -8.73 2.70 8.62
CA MET A 35 -8.62 2.73 10.08
C MET A 35 -7.38 1.97 10.56
N GLU A 36 -6.52 2.63 11.33
CA GLU A 36 -5.36 1.99 11.96
C GLU A 36 -5.84 1.18 13.18
N VAL A 37 -6.53 0.05 12.94
CA VAL A 37 -7.21 -0.75 13.99
C VAL A 37 -6.25 -1.45 14.95
N ALA A 38 -5.07 -1.84 14.47
CA ALA A 38 -4.03 -2.46 15.28
C ALA A 38 -2.65 -2.12 14.73
N GLY A 39 -1.64 -2.17 15.59
CA GLY A 39 -0.25 -2.05 15.17
C GLY A 39 0.20 -3.25 14.35
N CYS A 40 1.27 -3.08 13.57
CA CYS A 40 1.89 -4.17 12.86
C CYS A 40 3.01 -4.79 13.72
N PRO A 41 3.09 -6.12 13.89
CA PRO A 41 4.13 -6.79 14.65
C PRO A 41 5.50 -6.76 13.96
N THR A 42 5.54 -6.29 12.71
CA THR A 42 6.75 -6.09 11.93
C THR A 42 6.96 -4.60 11.62
N VAL A 43 8.22 -4.20 11.49
CA VAL A 43 8.61 -2.81 11.18
C VAL A 43 9.42 -2.83 9.88
N CYS A 44 8.76 -3.28 8.80
CA CYS A 44 9.39 -3.51 7.51
C CYS A 44 10.10 -2.26 6.98
N ARG A 45 11.30 -2.43 6.43
CA ARG A 45 12.12 -1.31 5.91
C ARG A 45 11.46 -0.58 4.75
N HIS A 46 10.70 -1.29 3.93
CA HIS A 46 9.98 -0.74 2.76
C HIS A 46 8.55 -0.27 3.08
N CYS A 47 8.08 -0.43 4.31
CA CYS A 47 6.68 -0.21 4.65
C CYS A 47 6.24 1.23 4.36
N TRP A 48 5.32 1.38 3.43
CA TRP A 48 4.71 2.65 3.06
C TRP A 48 3.73 3.15 4.13
N ALA A 49 2.98 2.23 4.73
CA ALA A 49 2.00 2.52 5.77
C ALA A 49 2.64 2.87 7.12
N GLN A 50 3.97 2.68 7.25
CA GLN A 50 4.73 2.93 8.48
C GLN A 50 4.15 2.26 9.73
N GLY A 51 3.56 1.06 9.56
CA GLY A 51 3.04 0.26 10.67
C GLY A 51 4.03 0.21 11.84
N VAL A 52 3.54 0.43 13.03
CA VAL A 52 4.29 0.40 14.28
C VAL A 52 3.57 -0.50 15.28
N GLY A 53 4.29 -1.03 16.25
CA GLY A 53 3.73 -1.87 17.31
C GLY A 53 3.00 -1.03 18.36
N TYR A 54 1.96 -0.29 17.98
CA TYR A 54 1.05 0.33 18.94
C TYR A 54 -0.10 -0.62 19.28
N GLY A 55 -0.81 -0.31 20.37
CA GLY A 55 -1.95 -1.11 20.82
C GLY A 55 -3.11 -1.13 19.82
N ALA A 56 -4.05 -2.02 20.06
CA ALA A 56 -5.28 -2.09 19.29
C ALA A 56 -6.23 -0.92 19.63
N MET A 57 -6.92 -0.41 18.62
CA MET A 57 -8.04 0.53 18.82
C MET A 57 -9.18 -0.21 19.54
N PRO A 58 -9.80 0.36 20.58
CA PRO A 58 -10.93 -0.29 21.22
C PRO A 58 -12.03 -0.61 20.21
N LEU A 59 -12.59 -1.83 20.29
CA LEU A 59 -13.64 -2.27 19.37
C LEU A 59 -14.84 -1.31 19.34
N ALA A 60 -15.25 -0.81 20.52
CA ALA A 60 -16.33 0.16 20.64
C ALA A 60 -16.04 1.48 19.90
N ASP A 61 -14.78 1.89 19.82
CA ASP A 61 -14.38 3.08 19.06
C ASP A 61 -14.44 2.81 17.55
N ILE A 62 -14.04 1.61 17.13
CA ILE A 62 -14.14 1.19 15.71
C ILE A 62 -15.62 1.19 15.29
N GLU A 63 -16.49 0.55 16.06
CA GLU A 63 -17.92 0.50 15.80
C GLU A 63 -18.53 1.91 15.71
N TRP A 64 -18.25 2.75 16.70
CA TRP A 64 -18.75 4.12 16.76
C TRP A 64 -18.29 4.96 15.55
N VAL A 65 -17.03 4.82 15.14
CA VAL A 65 -16.49 5.55 13.97
C VAL A 65 -17.14 5.07 12.68
N LEU A 66 -17.21 3.75 12.46
CA LEU A 66 -17.82 3.17 11.25
C LEU A 66 -19.28 3.56 11.10
N GLU A 67 -20.08 3.41 12.16
CA GLU A 67 -21.49 3.82 12.18
C GLU A 67 -21.67 5.32 11.96
N GLY A 68 -20.82 6.14 12.58
CA GLY A 68 -20.89 7.58 12.46
C GLY A 68 -20.51 8.08 11.07
N ALA A 69 -19.46 7.51 10.47
CA ALA A 69 -19.02 7.84 9.12
C ALA A 69 -20.04 7.36 8.07
N HIS A 70 -20.61 6.17 8.24
CA HIS A 70 -21.64 5.66 7.35
C HIS A 70 -22.87 6.59 7.35
N ARG A 71 -23.41 6.93 8.54
CA ARG A 71 -24.53 7.89 8.67
C ARG A 71 -24.20 9.26 8.07
N PHE A 72 -22.97 9.73 8.20
CA PHE A 72 -22.52 10.97 7.58
C PHE A 72 -22.61 10.89 6.06
N CYS A 73 -22.14 9.79 5.47
CA CYS A 73 -22.17 9.57 4.04
C CYS A 73 -23.60 9.44 3.49
N ASP A 74 -24.44 8.63 4.16
CA ASP A 74 -25.86 8.48 3.79
C ASP A 74 -26.59 9.82 3.78
N GLY A 75 -26.39 10.66 4.81
CA GLY A 75 -26.99 11.98 4.88
C GLY A 75 -26.54 12.96 3.80
N ARG A 76 -25.48 12.62 3.05
CA ARG A 76 -24.92 13.44 1.95
C ARG A 76 -24.98 12.79 0.57
N GLY A 77 -25.52 11.58 0.49
CA GLY A 77 -25.56 10.81 -0.76
C GLY A 77 -24.16 10.39 -1.24
N LEU A 78 -23.19 10.21 -0.33
CA LEU A 78 -21.87 9.71 -0.61
C LEU A 78 -21.84 8.20 -0.46
N ALA A 79 -21.11 7.50 -1.33
CA ALA A 79 -20.73 6.12 -1.06
C ALA A 79 -19.72 6.08 0.10
N PHE A 80 -19.78 5.01 0.88
CA PHE A 80 -18.85 4.79 2.01
C PHE A 80 -18.16 3.45 1.85
N ASP A 81 -16.85 3.47 2.01
CA ASP A 81 -16.03 2.28 2.09
C ASP A 81 -15.04 2.42 3.26
N ALA A 82 -14.79 1.33 3.98
CA ALA A 82 -13.91 1.34 5.13
C ALA A 82 -12.92 0.18 5.06
N TYR A 83 -11.67 0.44 5.43
CA TYR A 83 -10.59 -0.54 5.35
C TYR A 83 -9.75 -0.57 6.63
N PRO A 84 -9.54 -1.74 7.26
CA PRO A 84 -8.64 -1.87 8.40
C PRO A 84 -7.18 -1.83 7.93
N MET A 85 -6.52 -0.75 8.25
CA MET A 85 -5.13 -0.51 7.85
C MET A 85 -4.15 -1.31 8.71
N HIS A 86 -2.99 -1.61 8.19
CA HIS A 86 -1.91 -2.40 8.79
C HIS A 86 -2.24 -3.89 8.93
N GLU A 87 -2.22 -4.43 10.15
CA GLU A 87 -2.33 -5.87 10.37
C GLU A 87 -3.59 -6.20 11.18
N LEU A 88 -4.70 -6.38 10.47
CA LEU A 88 -5.99 -6.69 11.11
C LEU A 88 -5.89 -7.90 12.04
N ALA A 89 -5.18 -8.94 11.63
CA ALA A 89 -5.01 -10.15 12.45
C ALA A 89 -4.27 -9.91 13.77
N ALA A 90 -3.62 -8.76 13.96
CA ALA A 90 -3.00 -8.40 15.23
C ALA A 90 -4.03 -7.86 16.26
N HIS A 91 -5.25 -7.51 15.83
CA HIS A 91 -6.29 -7.05 16.74
C HIS A 91 -6.84 -8.20 17.61
N PRO A 92 -7.09 -8.00 18.91
CA PRO A 92 -7.71 -9.03 19.76
C PRO A 92 -9.02 -9.56 19.19
N ASP A 93 -9.88 -8.66 18.71
CA ASP A 93 -11.20 -8.97 18.14
C ASP A 93 -11.17 -9.15 16.62
N ALA A 94 -10.05 -9.59 16.04
CA ALA A 94 -9.86 -9.71 14.59
C ALA A 94 -11.02 -10.44 13.89
N ALA A 95 -11.50 -11.55 14.46
CA ALA A 95 -12.61 -12.31 13.88
C ALA A 95 -13.90 -11.47 13.75
N ARG A 96 -14.19 -10.60 14.71
CA ARG A 96 -15.36 -9.70 14.67
C ARG A 96 -15.17 -8.58 13.65
N LEU A 97 -13.95 -8.08 13.52
CA LEU A 97 -13.63 -6.99 12.61
C LEU A 97 -13.88 -7.35 11.14
N PHE A 98 -13.67 -8.59 10.70
CA PHE A 98 -14.01 -9.01 9.35
C PHE A 98 -15.47 -8.74 9.00
N GLY A 99 -16.39 -9.20 9.84
CA GLY A 99 -17.82 -8.96 9.66
C GLY A 99 -18.18 -7.48 9.75
N LEU A 100 -17.59 -6.76 10.71
CA LEU A 100 -17.87 -5.35 10.93
C LEU A 100 -17.47 -4.50 9.73
N PHE A 101 -16.24 -4.63 9.24
CA PHE A 101 -15.78 -3.86 8.08
C PHE A 101 -16.56 -4.24 6.83
N ASN A 102 -16.81 -5.54 6.59
CA ASN A 102 -17.57 -5.98 5.44
C ASN A 102 -19.01 -5.42 5.43
N ALA A 103 -19.63 -5.27 6.60
CA ALA A 103 -20.97 -4.68 6.70
C ALA A 103 -21.02 -3.18 6.39
N HIS A 104 -19.90 -2.47 6.56
CA HIS A 104 -19.80 -1.02 6.33
C HIS A 104 -19.10 -0.65 5.01
N SER A 105 -18.59 -1.63 4.26
CA SER A 105 -17.94 -1.37 2.99
C SER A 105 -18.93 -1.33 1.86
N ALA A 106 -18.86 -0.30 1.04
CA ALA A 106 -19.56 -0.29 -0.23
C ALA A 106 -19.00 -1.41 -1.12
N THR A 107 -19.85 -2.02 -1.93
CA THR A 107 -19.50 -3.09 -2.86
C THR A 107 -18.68 -2.58 -4.07
N VAL A 108 -17.77 -1.64 -3.84
CA VAL A 108 -16.92 -1.03 -4.87
C VAL A 108 -16.01 -2.07 -5.53
N HIS A 109 -15.74 -3.18 -4.83
CA HIS A 109 -14.80 -4.22 -5.28
C HIS A 109 -15.47 -5.57 -5.58
N GLY A 110 -16.76 -5.60 -5.86
CA GLY A 110 -17.43 -6.80 -6.37
C GLY A 110 -17.68 -7.92 -5.36
N GLY A 111 -17.78 -7.60 -4.05
CA GLY A 111 -18.30 -8.57 -3.08
C GLY A 111 -17.55 -8.71 -1.78
N THR A 112 -16.25 -8.56 -1.72
CA THR A 112 -15.51 -8.59 -0.46
C THR A 112 -14.31 -7.66 -0.47
N MET A 113 -14.18 -6.87 0.57
CA MET A 113 -13.08 -5.94 0.79
C MET A 113 -11.73 -6.64 1.02
N PHE A 114 -11.75 -7.90 1.45
CA PHE A 114 -10.56 -8.65 1.82
C PHE A 114 -10.17 -9.71 0.78
N GLU A 115 -10.32 -9.41 -0.51
CA GLU A 115 -9.95 -10.35 -1.56
C GLU A 115 -8.95 -9.73 -2.56
N PRO A 116 -7.67 -10.13 -2.49
CA PRO A 116 -7.03 -10.98 -1.47
C PRO A 116 -6.79 -10.22 -0.14
N TRP A 117 -6.80 -10.92 0.98
CA TRP A 117 -6.46 -10.35 2.28
C TRP A 117 -4.94 -10.27 2.48
N PRO A 118 -4.33 -9.07 2.48
CA PRO A 118 -2.91 -8.92 2.74
C PRO A 118 -2.60 -9.04 4.23
N THR A 119 -1.61 -9.85 4.56
CA THR A 119 -1.15 -10.05 5.94
C THR A 119 0.36 -10.31 5.99
N THR A 120 1.00 -9.94 7.10
CA THR A 120 2.39 -10.36 7.37
C THR A 120 2.49 -11.85 7.71
N GLY A 121 1.36 -12.48 8.03
CA GLY A 121 1.28 -13.85 8.54
C GLY A 121 1.67 -13.98 10.02
N VAL A 122 2.47 -13.08 10.56
CA VAL A 122 2.97 -13.17 11.94
C VAL A 122 1.87 -13.34 12.98
N PRO A 123 0.79 -12.55 13.01
CA PRO A 123 -0.27 -12.77 14.00
C PRO A 123 -0.94 -14.13 13.85
N LEU A 124 -1.17 -14.58 12.62
CA LEU A 124 -1.76 -15.88 12.36
C LEU A 124 -0.88 -17.04 12.84
N ALA A 125 0.43 -16.84 12.91
CA ALA A 125 1.38 -17.82 13.42
C ALA A 125 1.43 -17.89 14.94
N VAL A 126 1.20 -16.76 15.65
CA VAL A 126 1.42 -16.69 17.11
C VAL A 126 0.14 -16.76 17.93
N ARG A 127 -1.03 -16.45 17.34
CA ARG A 127 -2.29 -16.48 18.09
C ARG A 127 -2.88 -17.87 18.22
N ASP A 128 -3.49 -18.16 19.34
CA ASP A 128 -4.11 -19.46 19.61
C ASP A 128 -5.44 -19.65 18.85
N ASP A 129 -6.20 -18.57 18.68
CA ASP A 129 -7.52 -18.54 18.03
C ASP A 129 -7.44 -18.32 16.50
N TRP A 130 -6.29 -18.59 15.87
CA TRP A 130 -6.09 -18.37 14.43
C TRP A 130 -7.16 -19.03 13.54
N ARG A 131 -7.69 -20.21 13.97
CA ARG A 131 -8.77 -20.88 13.22
C ARG A 131 -10.05 -20.06 13.19
N THR A 132 -10.39 -19.42 14.30
CA THR A 132 -11.58 -18.55 14.41
C THR A 132 -11.42 -17.34 13.51
N VAL A 133 -10.23 -16.74 13.49
CA VAL A 133 -9.93 -15.56 12.62
C VAL A 133 -10.01 -15.93 11.14
N LEU A 134 -9.36 -17.03 10.74
CA LEU A 134 -9.37 -17.48 9.34
C LEU A 134 -10.78 -17.91 8.87
N ARG A 135 -11.57 -18.51 9.76
CA ARG A 135 -12.98 -18.85 9.46
C ARG A 135 -13.80 -17.57 9.28
N ALA A 136 -13.66 -16.59 10.15
CA ALA A 136 -14.36 -15.31 10.03
C ALA A 136 -14.01 -14.58 8.71
N ALA A 137 -12.75 -14.64 8.29
CA ALA A 137 -12.34 -14.13 6.99
C ALA A 137 -13.06 -14.88 5.84
N ALA A 138 -13.08 -16.21 5.87
CA ALA A 138 -13.78 -17.02 4.88
C ALA A 138 -15.30 -16.77 4.86
N ASP A 139 -15.93 -16.65 6.02
CA ASP A 139 -17.37 -16.38 6.16
C ASP A 139 -17.77 -15.01 5.58
N THR A 140 -16.83 -14.08 5.47
CA THR A 140 -17.02 -12.75 4.84
C THR A 140 -16.58 -12.71 3.38
N GLY A 141 -16.31 -13.85 2.76
CA GLY A 141 -16.01 -13.98 1.33
C GLY A 141 -14.53 -13.95 0.98
N THR A 142 -13.61 -13.87 1.94
CA THR A 142 -12.18 -13.98 1.66
C THR A 142 -11.86 -15.39 1.21
N VAL A 143 -11.33 -15.55 0.01
CA VAL A 143 -10.87 -16.83 -0.56
C VAL A 143 -9.35 -16.95 -0.57
N ASN A 144 -8.65 -15.81 -0.65
CA ASN A 144 -7.20 -15.77 -0.72
C ASN A 144 -6.61 -14.94 0.41
N ILE A 145 -5.54 -15.43 1.02
CA ILE A 145 -4.62 -14.58 1.77
C ILE A 145 -3.37 -14.28 0.95
N TRP A 146 -2.78 -13.14 1.20
CA TRP A 146 -1.59 -12.71 0.49
C TRP A 146 -0.49 -12.33 1.47
N VAL A 147 0.61 -13.09 1.47
CA VAL A 147 1.74 -12.89 2.38
C VAL A 147 2.94 -12.29 1.67
N ALA A 148 3.86 -11.67 2.41
CA ALA A 148 5.05 -11.05 1.87
C ALA A 148 6.32 -11.81 2.25
N PHE A 149 7.19 -12.08 1.27
CA PHE A 149 8.51 -12.69 1.46
C PHE A 149 9.62 -11.72 1.03
N HIS A 150 10.72 -11.68 1.76
CA HIS A 150 11.85 -10.76 1.53
C HIS A 150 13.20 -11.48 1.47
N GLY A 151 13.22 -12.78 1.29
CA GLY A 151 14.37 -13.67 1.36
C GLY A 151 14.07 -14.84 2.26
N VAL A 152 15.10 -15.62 2.63
CA VAL A 152 15.00 -16.79 3.50
C VAL A 152 15.58 -16.46 4.87
N GLY A 153 14.95 -16.97 5.92
CA GLY A 153 15.45 -16.91 7.30
C GLY A 153 15.83 -15.48 7.72
N GLU A 154 17.08 -15.28 8.13
CA GLU A 154 17.55 -14.00 8.65
C GLU A 154 17.50 -12.84 7.65
N VAL A 155 17.54 -13.07 6.35
CA VAL A 155 17.42 -11.99 5.35
C VAL A 155 15.99 -11.44 5.40
N HIS A 156 14.99 -12.31 5.40
CA HIS A 156 13.60 -11.92 5.61
C HIS A 156 13.43 -11.19 6.96
N ASP A 157 13.90 -11.80 8.04
CA ASP A 157 13.77 -11.28 9.41
C ASP A 157 14.34 -9.86 9.55
N ARG A 158 15.52 -9.63 8.97
CA ARG A 158 16.15 -8.29 8.95
C ARG A 158 15.34 -7.28 8.13
N GLN A 159 14.75 -7.70 7.02
CA GLN A 159 13.95 -6.81 6.16
C GLN A 159 12.66 -6.38 6.85
N VAL A 160 12.02 -7.28 7.58
CA VAL A 160 10.78 -6.99 8.32
C VAL A 160 11.04 -6.56 9.78
N ASN A 161 12.32 -6.52 10.18
CA ASN A 161 12.78 -6.13 11.53
C ASN A 161 12.14 -6.96 12.65
N ARG A 162 12.04 -8.28 12.44
CA ARG A 162 11.50 -9.23 13.43
C ARG A 162 12.19 -10.57 13.29
N ARG A 163 12.87 -11.02 14.35
CA ARG A 163 13.51 -12.33 14.40
C ARG A 163 12.47 -13.45 14.38
N GLY A 164 12.66 -14.44 13.53
CA GLY A 164 11.76 -15.59 13.37
C GLY A 164 10.57 -15.34 12.45
N ALA A 165 10.43 -14.15 11.88
CA ALA A 165 9.31 -13.78 11.03
C ALA A 165 9.18 -14.68 9.78
N PHE A 166 10.29 -15.15 9.20
CA PHE A 166 10.23 -16.09 8.08
C PHE A 166 9.50 -17.38 8.45
N ALA A 167 9.86 -17.98 9.57
CA ALA A 167 9.22 -19.20 10.07
C ALA A 167 7.74 -18.96 10.44
N GLU A 168 7.45 -17.80 11.07
CA GLU A 168 6.09 -17.39 11.41
C GLU A 168 5.23 -17.20 10.14
N THR A 169 5.77 -16.57 9.09
CA THR A 169 5.06 -16.42 7.79
C THR A 169 4.82 -17.77 7.13
N CYS A 170 5.79 -18.69 7.14
CA CYS A 170 5.60 -20.05 6.63
C CYS A 170 4.49 -20.81 7.39
N LEU A 171 4.48 -20.73 8.71
CA LEU A 171 3.44 -21.35 9.55
C LEU A 171 2.04 -20.74 9.26
N ALA A 172 1.98 -19.43 9.01
CA ALA A 172 0.72 -18.79 8.62
C ALA A 172 0.18 -19.32 7.28
N VAL A 173 1.06 -19.55 6.29
CA VAL A 173 0.69 -20.20 5.02
C VAL A 173 0.07 -21.59 5.25
N GLU A 174 0.71 -22.41 6.06
CA GLU A 174 0.20 -23.74 6.41
C GLU A 174 -1.16 -23.66 7.10
N ARG A 175 -1.31 -22.77 8.09
CA ARG A 175 -2.57 -22.54 8.83
C ARG A 175 -3.71 -22.09 7.93
N ALA A 176 -3.44 -21.18 7.00
CA ALA A 176 -4.43 -20.71 6.04
C ALA A 176 -4.90 -21.84 5.12
N ARG A 177 -4.00 -22.69 4.64
CA ARG A 177 -4.34 -23.87 3.85
C ARG A 177 -5.16 -24.88 4.62
N VAL A 178 -4.82 -25.12 5.89
CA VAL A 178 -5.62 -25.99 6.78
C VAL A 178 -7.02 -25.42 6.99
N ALA A 179 -7.18 -24.08 7.01
CA ALA A 179 -8.48 -23.43 7.10
C ALA A 179 -9.25 -23.38 5.77
N GLY A 180 -8.69 -23.89 4.67
CA GLY A 180 -9.34 -23.94 3.36
C GLY A 180 -9.13 -22.71 2.47
N LEU A 181 -8.37 -21.73 2.91
CA LEU A 181 -8.06 -20.53 2.11
C LEU A 181 -6.93 -20.81 1.11
N SER A 182 -6.98 -20.17 -0.04
CA SER A 182 -5.86 -20.10 -0.95
C SER A 182 -4.80 -19.14 -0.44
N VAL A 183 -3.54 -19.37 -0.82
CA VAL A 183 -2.41 -18.54 -0.41
C VAL A 183 -1.61 -18.13 -1.63
N GLY A 184 -1.47 -16.83 -1.80
CA GLY A 184 -0.55 -16.18 -2.72
C GLY A 184 0.42 -15.27 -1.98
N GLY A 185 1.17 -14.46 -2.71
CA GLY A 185 2.04 -13.51 -2.03
C GLY A 185 2.94 -12.67 -2.93
N ASN A 186 3.53 -11.68 -2.28
CA ASN A 186 4.55 -10.82 -2.88
C ASN A 186 5.95 -11.26 -2.42
N VAL A 187 6.85 -11.38 -3.36
CA VAL A 187 8.27 -11.61 -3.12
C VAL A 187 9.02 -10.32 -3.45
N PHE A 188 9.44 -9.60 -2.41
CA PHE A 188 10.18 -8.35 -2.60
C PHE A 188 11.69 -8.64 -2.72
N LEU A 189 12.21 -8.43 -3.92
CA LEU A 189 13.62 -8.60 -4.21
C LEU A 189 14.44 -7.38 -3.82
N THR A 190 15.56 -7.64 -3.17
CA THR A 190 16.56 -6.66 -2.80
C THR A 190 17.94 -7.20 -3.15
N THR A 191 18.96 -6.34 -3.17
CA THR A 191 20.36 -6.79 -3.31
C THR A 191 20.77 -7.79 -2.22
N ALA A 192 20.09 -7.79 -1.08
CA ALA A 192 20.34 -8.75 0.01
C ALA A 192 19.65 -10.11 -0.21
N SER A 193 18.49 -10.14 -0.89
CA SER A 193 17.73 -11.38 -1.12
C SER A 193 18.06 -12.07 -2.45
N LEU A 194 18.53 -11.32 -3.46
CA LEU A 194 18.90 -11.89 -4.76
C LEU A 194 19.90 -13.06 -4.69
N PRO A 195 20.96 -13.02 -3.86
CA PRO A 195 21.87 -14.15 -3.72
C PRO A 195 21.22 -15.43 -3.18
N GLN A 196 20.04 -15.32 -2.57
CA GLN A 196 19.26 -16.43 -2.01
C GLN A 196 18.09 -16.84 -2.90
N LEU A 197 17.98 -16.35 -4.13
CA LEU A 197 16.79 -16.57 -4.98
C LEU A 197 16.49 -18.06 -5.15
N ASN A 198 17.49 -18.89 -5.43
CA ASN A 198 17.32 -20.33 -5.56
C ASN A 198 16.85 -21.00 -4.27
N GLU A 199 17.38 -20.58 -3.13
CA GLU A 199 16.96 -21.09 -1.81
C GLU A 199 15.53 -20.65 -1.50
N LEU A 200 15.20 -19.39 -1.79
CA LEU A 200 13.86 -18.83 -1.60
C LEU A 200 12.84 -19.54 -2.47
N THR A 201 13.09 -19.72 -3.76
CA THR A 201 12.18 -20.42 -4.66
C THR A 201 12.01 -21.87 -4.26
N ALA A 202 13.07 -22.55 -3.82
CA ALA A 202 12.96 -23.89 -3.25
C ALA A 202 12.13 -23.92 -1.96
N ALA A 203 12.25 -22.93 -1.09
CA ALA A 203 11.44 -22.81 0.11
C ALA A 203 9.95 -22.57 -0.24
N LEU A 204 9.66 -21.65 -1.17
CA LEU A 204 8.30 -21.35 -1.60
C LEU A 204 7.62 -22.55 -2.27
N ARG A 205 8.34 -23.35 -3.05
CA ARG A 205 7.81 -24.59 -3.66
C ARG A 205 7.46 -25.66 -2.63
N ARG A 206 8.09 -25.66 -1.45
CA ARG A 206 7.73 -26.59 -0.36
C ARG A 206 6.51 -26.15 0.44
N LEU A 207 6.18 -24.87 0.39
CA LEU A 207 4.97 -24.36 1.04
C LEU A 207 3.73 -24.65 0.21
N PRO A 208 2.58 -24.86 0.84
CA PRO A 208 1.33 -25.15 0.15
C PRO A 208 0.71 -23.89 -0.49
N ILE A 209 1.53 -23.06 -1.14
CA ILE A 209 1.11 -21.89 -1.90
C ILE A 209 0.43 -22.39 -3.17
N ASN A 210 -0.79 -21.92 -3.43
CA ASN A 210 -1.63 -22.40 -4.54
C ASN A 210 -2.33 -21.26 -5.32
N ALA A 211 -2.06 -20.02 -4.96
CA ALA A 211 -2.43 -18.84 -5.74
C ALA A 211 -1.16 -18.18 -6.30
N ALA A 212 -1.33 -17.05 -6.97
CA ALA A 212 -0.24 -16.37 -7.64
C ALA A 212 0.86 -15.88 -6.67
N LEU A 213 2.11 -15.97 -7.12
CA LEU A 213 3.24 -15.25 -6.54
C LEU A 213 3.60 -14.07 -7.43
N SER A 214 3.77 -12.89 -6.85
CA SER A 214 4.26 -11.71 -7.53
C SER A 214 5.68 -11.39 -7.03
N PHE A 215 6.64 -11.32 -7.94
CA PHE A 215 8.00 -10.89 -7.63
C PHE A 215 8.12 -9.40 -7.94
N GLU A 216 8.65 -8.62 -7.00
CA GLU A 216 8.66 -7.17 -7.08
C GLU A 216 9.94 -6.56 -6.51
N THR A 217 10.22 -5.32 -6.89
CA THR A 217 11.09 -4.44 -6.11
C THR A 217 10.20 -3.49 -5.30
N ALA A 218 10.62 -3.16 -4.07
CA ALA A 218 9.82 -2.26 -3.24
C ALA A 218 9.68 -0.88 -3.89
N ALA A 219 8.45 -0.36 -3.94
CA ALA A 219 8.22 1.01 -4.36
C ALA A 219 8.90 2.01 -3.43
N PHE A 220 9.44 3.08 -3.98
CA PHE A 220 9.90 4.20 -3.18
C PHE A 220 8.71 5.09 -2.84
N LEU A 221 8.59 5.41 -1.57
CA LEU A 221 7.71 6.45 -1.06
C LEU A 221 8.56 7.40 -0.19
N PRO A 222 8.25 8.71 -0.12
CA PRO A 222 9.10 9.68 0.57
C PRO A 222 8.99 9.56 2.10
N THR A 223 9.25 8.36 2.62
CA THR A 223 9.24 8.04 4.05
C THR A 223 10.64 7.69 4.54
N PRO A 224 10.93 7.83 5.85
CA PRO A 224 12.23 7.43 6.40
C PRO A 224 12.55 5.95 6.15
N ARG A 225 11.54 5.07 6.11
CA ARG A 225 11.73 3.64 5.87
C ARG A 225 12.12 3.37 4.42
N SER A 226 11.43 3.96 3.46
CA SER A 226 11.79 3.83 2.05
C SER A 226 13.21 4.33 1.76
N ARG A 227 13.61 5.43 2.40
CA ARG A 227 15.00 5.93 2.31
C ARG A 227 16.03 4.93 2.80
N ARG A 228 15.73 4.17 3.86
CA ARG A 228 16.61 3.11 4.38
C ARG A 228 16.65 1.89 3.46
N ASN A 229 15.58 1.65 2.72
CA ASN A 229 15.48 0.54 1.78
C ASN A 229 16.08 0.87 0.41
N GLU A 230 16.13 2.14 0.03
CA GLU A 230 16.61 2.55 -1.30
C GLU A 230 18.01 2.04 -1.66
N PRO A 231 19.00 1.99 -0.75
CA PRO A 231 20.30 1.38 -1.03
C PRO A 231 20.26 -0.13 -1.31
N LEU A 232 19.15 -0.79 -0.98
CA LEU A 232 18.94 -2.22 -1.22
C LEU A 232 18.16 -2.48 -2.52
N ARG A 233 17.82 -1.45 -3.27
CA ARG A 233 17.12 -1.57 -4.56
C ARG A 233 18.03 -2.25 -5.57
N PRO A 234 17.57 -3.34 -6.23
CA PRO A 234 18.35 -3.99 -7.27
C PRO A 234 18.52 -3.08 -8.48
N ALA A 235 19.67 -3.15 -9.10
CA ALA A 235 19.89 -2.56 -10.40
C ALA A 235 19.45 -3.51 -11.52
N LEU A 236 19.30 -2.97 -12.74
CA LEU A 236 18.99 -3.76 -13.93
C LEU A 236 19.96 -4.93 -14.11
N THR A 237 21.26 -4.67 -13.92
CA THR A 237 22.33 -5.68 -14.02
C THR A 237 22.19 -6.82 -13.01
N ASP A 238 21.53 -6.57 -11.86
CA ASP A 238 21.29 -7.59 -10.84
C ASP A 238 20.08 -8.46 -11.19
N LEU A 239 19.09 -7.89 -11.88
CA LEU A 239 17.81 -8.54 -12.18
C LEU A 239 17.80 -9.29 -13.53
N LEU A 240 18.51 -8.79 -14.55
CA LEU A 240 18.56 -9.42 -15.86
C LEU A 240 18.94 -10.92 -15.84
N PRO A 241 19.93 -11.35 -15.03
CA PRO A 241 20.32 -12.76 -14.99
C PRO A 241 19.22 -13.69 -14.46
N VAL A 242 18.27 -13.17 -13.67
CA VAL A 242 17.21 -13.95 -13.00
C VAL A 242 15.82 -13.69 -13.57
N ALA A 243 15.69 -12.76 -14.52
CA ALA A 243 14.38 -12.34 -15.02
C ALA A 243 13.59 -13.48 -15.68
N ALA A 244 14.24 -14.33 -16.47
CA ALA A 244 13.60 -15.47 -17.12
C ALA A 244 13.02 -16.45 -16.10
N GLU A 245 13.78 -16.79 -15.05
CA GLU A 245 13.31 -17.67 -13.97
C GLU A 245 12.13 -17.05 -13.22
N ILE A 246 12.18 -15.75 -12.95
CA ILE A 246 11.08 -15.05 -12.26
C ILE A 246 9.80 -15.06 -13.12
N VAL A 247 9.92 -14.83 -14.44
CA VAL A 247 8.77 -14.91 -15.36
C VAL A 247 8.14 -16.30 -15.32
N GLU A 248 8.92 -17.37 -15.31
CA GLU A 248 8.39 -18.73 -15.20
C GLU A 248 7.69 -19.01 -13.86
N LEU A 249 8.21 -18.44 -12.77
CA LEU A 249 7.64 -18.60 -11.43
C LEU A 249 6.35 -17.79 -11.23
N THR A 250 6.19 -16.70 -11.95
CA THR A 250 5.02 -15.80 -11.83
C THR A 250 3.89 -16.14 -12.81
N ALA A 251 4.11 -17.03 -13.78
CA ALA A 251 3.07 -17.43 -14.71
C ALA A 251 1.91 -18.14 -13.98
N PRO A 252 0.64 -17.86 -14.30
CA PRO A 252 0.11 -17.03 -15.39
C PRO A 252 -0.14 -15.55 -15.00
N ALA A 253 0.11 -15.16 -13.77
CA ALA A 253 -0.17 -13.82 -13.25
C ALA A 253 1.06 -12.89 -13.29
N GLY A 254 2.10 -13.27 -14.06
CA GLY A 254 3.34 -12.50 -14.18
C GLY A 254 3.07 -11.06 -14.61
N ARG A 255 3.64 -10.10 -13.88
CA ARG A 255 3.54 -8.69 -14.25
C ARG A 255 4.32 -8.46 -15.54
N PRO A 256 3.74 -7.76 -16.53
CA PRO A 256 4.39 -7.49 -17.81
C PRO A 256 5.75 -6.81 -17.69
N TRP A 257 5.98 -6.06 -16.59
CA TRP A 257 7.21 -5.31 -16.40
C TRP A 257 8.48 -6.20 -16.25
N TRP A 258 8.35 -7.48 -15.85
CA TRP A 258 9.49 -8.41 -15.84
C TRP A 258 9.99 -8.76 -17.25
N ALA A 259 9.13 -8.61 -18.26
CA ALA A 259 9.51 -8.79 -19.65
C ALA A 259 10.28 -7.59 -20.23
N ASP A 260 10.18 -6.41 -19.60
CA ASP A 260 10.83 -5.17 -20.03
C ASP A 260 11.40 -4.38 -18.83
N LEU A 261 12.35 -4.97 -18.14
CA LEU A 261 13.02 -4.35 -16.99
C LEU A 261 13.73 -3.04 -17.35
N GLU A 262 14.19 -2.87 -18.59
CA GLU A 262 14.88 -1.64 -19.03
C GLU A 262 13.94 -0.44 -18.97
N ALA A 263 12.67 -0.61 -19.32
CA ALA A 263 11.65 0.44 -19.26
C ALA A 263 11.35 0.91 -17.84
N HIS A 264 11.70 0.12 -16.83
CA HIS A 264 11.49 0.38 -15.41
C HIS A 264 12.72 0.90 -14.67
N THR A 265 13.82 1.19 -15.37
CA THR A 265 14.99 1.84 -14.76
C THR A 265 14.73 3.32 -14.48
N GLU A 266 15.39 3.88 -13.47
CA GLU A 266 15.32 5.33 -13.21
C GLU A 266 15.72 6.13 -14.47
N ALA A 267 16.73 5.68 -15.21
CA ALA A 267 17.15 6.30 -16.47
C ALA A 267 16.03 6.32 -17.53
N ALA A 268 15.28 5.22 -17.67
CA ALA A 268 14.14 5.17 -18.59
C ALA A 268 13.02 6.13 -18.15
N HIS A 269 12.69 6.16 -16.86
CA HIS A 269 11.71 7.09 -16.32
C HIS A 269 12.14 8.56 -16.52
N VAL A 270 13.41 8.89 -16.34
CA VAL A 270 13.94 10.25 -16.66
C VAL A 270 13.73 10.59 -18.14
N ARG A 271 14.08 9.69 -19.06
CA ARG A 271 13.87 9.92 -20.51
C ARG A 271 12.40 10.17 -20.85
N ARG A 272 11.48 9.34 -20.32
CA ARG A 272 10.03 9.50 -20.52
C ARG A 272 9.53 10.85 -19.99
N ALA A 273 9.93 11.24 -18.78
CA ALA A 273 9.53 12.51 -18.18
C ALA A 273 10.00 13.71 -19.01
N LEU A 274 11.25 13.67 -19.52
CA LEU A 274 11.82 14.76 -20.35
C LEU A 274 11.19 14.81 -21.75
N ALA A 275 10.75 13.68 -22.29
CA ALA A 275 10.04 13.62 -23.57
C ALA A 275 8.56 14.05 -23.46
N GLY A 276 8.05 14.31 -22.24
CA GLY A 276 6.63 14.59 -22.02
C GLY A 276 5.74 13.33 -22.09
N ASP A 277 6.33 12.15 -22.18
CA ASP A 277 5.66 10.85 -22.15
C ASP A 277 5.61 10.31 -20.71
N TRP A 278 5.04 11.10 -19.83
CA TRP A 278 4.81 10.67 -18.46
C TRP A 278 3.34 10.29 -18.31
N PRO A 279 3.04 9.08 -17.85
CA PRO A 279 1.67 8.77 -17.51
C PRO A 279 1.23 9.81 -16.48
N THR A 280 0.17 10.54 -16.79
CA THR A 280 -0.50 11.35 -15.79
C THR A 280 -0.80 10.39 -14.64
N ALA A 281 -0.42 10.78 -13.42
CA ALA A 281 -0.88 10.06 -12.25
C ALA A 281 -2.37 9.79 -12.50
N ARG A 282 -2.81 8.55 -12.39
CA ARG A 282 -4.25 8.32 -12.29
C ARG A 282 -4.62 9.08 -11.04
N ASP A 283 -5.16 10.26 -11.27
CA ASP A 283 -5.91 10.92 -10.24
C ASP A 283 -6.80 9.83 -9.62
N ARG A 284 -6.88 9.81 -8.29
CA ARG A 284 -7.88 8.99 -7.60
C ARG A 284 -9.14 9.03 -8.45
N ALA A 285 -9.87 7.93 -8.48
CA ALA A 285 -11.12 7.90 -9.23
C ALA A 285 -11.87 9.22 -8.95
N PRO A 286 -12.28 9.96 -9.98
CA PRO A 286 -12.88 11.27 -9.78
C PRO A 286 -13.93 11.19 -8.68
N GLY A 287 -13.79 12.01 -7.63
CA GLY A 287 -14.72 12.01 -6.50
C GLY A 287 -14.36 11.10 -5.33
N GLU A 288 -13.21 10.40 -5.32
CA GLU A 288 -12.77 9.62 -4.16
C GLU A 288 -11.97 10.46 -3.16
N LEU A 289 -12.37 10.41 -1.88
CA LEU A 289 -11.65 10.98 -0.75
C LEU A 289 -11.17 9.88 0.20
N ALA A 290 -9.87 9.63 0.26
CA ALA A 290 -9.29 8.67 1.19
C ALA A 290 -8.78 9.37 2.46
N LEU A 291 -9.24 8.87 3.61
CA LEU A 291 -8.86 9.35 4.93
C LEU A 291 -8.24 8.24 5.77
N VAL A 292 -7.41 8.60 6.72
CA VAL A 292 -6.86 7.69 7.73
C VAL A 292 -7.35 8.10 9.11
N CYS A 293 -8.02 7.19 9.81
CA CYS A 293 -8.37 7.32 11.20
C CYS A 293 -7.35 6.58 12.07
N ARG A 294 -6.70 7.29 12.97
CA ARG A 294 -5.67 6.75 13.87
C ARG A 294 -6.27 6.17 15.14
N PRO A 295 -5.49 5.36 15.92
CA PRO A 295 -5.98 4.78 17.17
C PRO A 295 -6.45 5.78 18.23
N ASN A 296 -5.95 7.02 18.18
CA ASN A 296 -6.38 8.12 19.04
C ASN A 296 -7.56 8.94 18.46
N LEU A 297 -8.17 8.44 17.38
CA LEU A 297 -9.30 9.04 16.67
C LEU A 297 -8.98 10.33 15.91
N ASP A 298 -7.71 10.66 15.72
CA ASP A 298 -7.30 11.72 14.80
C ASP A 298 -7.52 11.29 13.36
N VAL A 299 -8.05 12.18 12.54
CA VAL A 299 -8.28 11.95 11.11
C VAL A 299 -7.36 12.82 10.28
N CYS A 300 -6.75 12.20 9.29
CA CYS A 300 -5.92 12.89 8.31
C CYS A 300 -6.16 12.35 6.90
N SER A 301 -5.91 13.18 5.88
CA SER A 301 -5.71 12.74 4.52
C SER A 301 -4.22 12.43 4.27
N GLY A 302 -3.96 11.54 3.31
CA GLY A 302 -2.61 11.07 2.99
C GLY A 302 -2.23 9.81 3.77
N LEU A 303 -1.95 8.76 3.01
CA LEU A 303 -1.64 7.42 3.54
C LEU A 303 -0.25 7.33 4.17
N THR A 304 0.66 8.26 3.88
CA THR A 304 2.04 8.22 4.35
C THR A 304 2.30 9.26 5.44
N GLY A 305 2.94 8.85 6.52
CA GLY A 305 3.03 9.58 7.77
C GLY A 305 3.73 10.94 7.79
N HIS A 306 4.27 11.45 6.66
CA HIS A 306 5.04 12.70 6.64
C HIS A 306 4.33 13.90 6.02
N TYR A 307 3.27 13.67 5.26
CA TYR A 307 2.57 14.69 4.49
C TYR A 307 1.06 14.55 4.72
N ARG A 308 0.67 14.55 5.99
CA ARG A 308 -0.72 14.41 6.39
C ARG A 308 -1.34 15.79 6.59
N THR A 309 -2.47 16.02 5.96
CA THR A 309 -3.35 17.12 6.36
C THR A 309 -4.27 16.62 7.47
N TRP A 310 -4.23 17.27 8.61
CA TRP A 310 -5.05 16.93 9.77
C TRP A 310 -6.39 17.64 9.69
N HIS A 311 -7.47 16.87 9.86
CA HIS A 311 -8.85 17.38 9.81
C HIS A 311 -9.50 17.53 11.19
N GLY A 312 -8.92 16.90 12.20
CA GLY A 312 -9.37 16.99 13.58
C GLY A 312 -9.44 15.64 14.29
N ASN A 313 -10.01 15.64 15.49
CA ASN A 313 -10.22 14.44 16.31
C ASN A 313 -11.70 14.11 16.38
N LEU A 314 -12.10 12.89 16.02
CA LEU A 314 -13.50 12.50 15.92
C LEU A 314 -14.26 12.63 17.25
N ARG A 315 -13.59 12.40 18.37
CA ARG A 315 -14.23 12.48 19.69
C ARG A 315 -14.31 13.91 20.21
N ALA A 316 -13.28 14.70 19.98
CA ALA A 316 -13.23 16.08 20.46
C ALA A 316 -14.07 17.03 19.60
N ASP A 317 -14.02 16.89 18.28
CA ASP A 317 -14.65 17.82 17.33
C ASP A 317 -16.01 17.30 16.82
N GLY A 318 -16.29 16.00 16.97
CA GLY A 318 -17.45 15.31 16.40
C GLY A 318 -17.22 14.82 14.97
N ILE A 319 -17.75 13.61 14.66
CA ILE A 319 -17.54 12.92 13.37
C ILE A 319 -17.95 13.81 12.19
N ALA A 320 -19.14 14.39 12.22
CA ALA A 320 -19.64 15.20 11.11
C ALA A 320 -18.75 16.41 10.83
N THR A 321 -18.31 17.11 11.88
CA THR A 321 -17.44 18.30 11.74
C THR A 321 -16.09 17.95 11.10
N VAL A 322 -15.48 16.84 11.54
CA VAL A 322 -14.18 16.39 11.02
C VAL A 322 -14.30 15.96 9.57
N LEU A 323 -15.34 15.19 9.24
CA LEU A 323 -15.57 14.72 7.87
C LEU A 323 -15.97 15.86 6.92
N ASP A 324 -16.74 16.86 7.38
CA ASP A 324 -17.04 18.06 6.60
C ASP A 324 -15.78 18.86 6.26
N ARG A 325 -14.88 19.04 7.22
CA ARG A 325 -13.56 19.66 6.96
C ARG A 325 -12.76 18.86 5.92
N ALA A 326 -12.73 17.54 6.07
CA ALA A 326 -12.01 16.66 5.15
C ALA A 326 -12.60 16.72 3.73
N VAL A 327 -13.93 16.71 3.59
CA VAL A 327 -14.60 16.86 2.29
C VAL A 327 -14.34 18.25 1.67
N ALA A 328 -14.34 19.30 2.46
CA ALA A 328 -14.02 20.64 2.00
C ALA A 328 -12.55 20.76 1.54
N ASP A 329 -11.62 20.17 2.29
CA ASP A 329 -10.19 20.15 1.97
C ASP A 329 -9.83 19.13 0.88
N GLY A 330 -10.57 18.03 0.76
CA GLY A 330 -10.35 16.93 -0.19
C GLY A 330 -10.49 17.32 -1.66
N ARG A 331 -10.90 18.53 -1.94
CA ARG A 331 -10.93 19.13 -3.29
C ARG A 331 -9.57 19.64 -3.76
N ARG A 332 -8.54 19.56 -2.93
CA ARG A 332 -7.18 19.97 -3.28
C ARG A 332 -6.50 18.86 -4.08
N PRO A 333 -5.75 19.19 -5.13
CA PRO A 333 -4.91 18.22 -5.83
C PRO A 333 -3.99 17.49 -4.84
N ASP A 334 -3.87 16.17 -4.98
CA ASP A 334 -3.01 15.33 -4.11
C ASP A 334 -1.58 15.87 -3.97
N ASP A 335 -1.09 16.51 -4.98
CA ASP A 335 0.24 17.12 -5.02
C ASP A 335 0.41 18.26 -4.00
N GLU A 336 -0.62 19.08 -3.73
CA GLU A 336 -0.56 20.11 -2.69
C GLU A 336 -0.49 19.50 -1.28
N LEU A 337 -1.14 18.36 -1.08
CA LEU A 337 -1.10 17.60 0.18
C LEU A 337 0.30 17.05 0.48
N TRP A 338 1.09 16.78 -0.57
CA TRP A 338 2.44 16.22 -0.44
C TRP A 338 3.53 17.28 -0.27
N PHE A 339 3.34 18.50 -0.80
CA PHE A 339 4.40 19.50 -0.95
C PHE A 339 4.11 20.85 -0.31
N GLY A 340 2.94 21.03 0.30
CA GLY A 340 2.51 22.31 0.86
C GLY A 340 2.06 23.33 -0.22
N PRO A 341 1.64 24.53 0.19
CA PRO A 341 1.16 25.54 -0.74
C PRO A 341 2.32 26.08 -1.59
N GLY A 342 2.20 25.95 -2.88
CA GLY A 342 3.15 26.48 -3.87
C GLY A 342 3.04 25.79 -5.23
N PRO A 343 3.58 26.37 -6.28
CA PRO A 343 3.58 25.73 -7.59
C PRO A 343 4.43 24.46 -7.53
N LEU A 344 3.80 23.31 -7.85
CA LEU A 344 4.49 22.03 -7.89
C LEU A 344 5.50 22.01 -9.03
N PRO A 345 6.70 21.45 -8.79
CA PRO A 345 7.62 21.21 -9.87
C PRO A 345 6.99 20.22 -10.86
N THR A 346 7.04 20.53 -12.14
CA THR A 346 6.63 19.58 -13.18
C THR A 346 7.47 18.30 -13.08
N THR A 347 6.91 17.16 -13.47
CA THR A 347 7.63 15.89 -13.46
C THR A 347 8.91 15.97 -14.31
N ALA A 348 8.87 16.66 -15.47
CA ALA A 348 10.04 16.94 -16.29
C ALA A 348 11.08 17.79 -15.56
N GLY A 349 10.67 18.82 -14.84
CA GLY A 349 11.57 19.66 -14.04
C GLY A 349 12.21 18.92 -12.87
N LEU A 350 11.49 17.97 -12.25
CA LEU A 350 12.04 17.08 -11.22
C LEU A 350 13.05 16.10 -11.82
N ALA A 351 12.69 15.45 -12.93
CA ALA A 351 13.56 14.52 -13.64
C ALA A 351 14.87 15.18 -14.08
N ALA A 352 14.80 16.41 -14.65
CA ALA A 352 15.97 17.13 -15.13
C ALA A 352 16.95 17.51 -14.00
N ARG A 353 16.44 17.84 -12.81
CA ARG A 353 17.28 18.33 -11.69
C ARG A 353 17.68 17.25 -10.70
N HIS A 354 16.85 16.25 -10.50
CA HIS A 354 16.97 15.27 -9.41
C HIS A 354 16.95 13.81 -9.87
N GLY A 355 16.59 13.56 -11.15
CA GLY A 355 16.66 12.26 -11.76
C GLY A 355 18.10 11.88 -12.14
N GLN A 356 18.40 10.60 -12.11
CA GLN A 356 19.69 10.06 -12.57
C GLN A 356 19.54 9.51 -13.99
N ALA A 357 20.01 10.26 -14.98
CA ALA A 357 19.91 9.88 -16.40
C ALA A 357 20.65 8.56 -16.74
N THR A 358 21.55 8.11 -15.86
CA THR A 358 22.26 6.83 -15.96
C THR A 358 21.90 5.88 -14.84
N GLY A 359 20.85 6.18 -14.04
CA GLY A 359 20.43 5.37 -12.91
C GLY A 359 19.87 4.02 -13.35
N LEU A 360 20.48 2.92 -12.90
CA LEU A 360 20.07 1.55 -13.22
C LEU A 360 19.14 0.92 -12.17
N GLY A 361 18.82 1.63 -11.09
CA GLY A 361 17.86 1.16 -10.08
C GLY A 361 16.48 0.92 -10.70
N VAL A 362 15.90 -0.27 -10.47
CA VAL A 362 14.62 -0.67 -11.05
C VAL A 362 13.48 -0.28 -10.12
N HIS A 363 12.49 0.41 -10.65
CA HIS A 363 11.29 0.86 -9.94
C HIS A 363 10.06 0.12 -10.47
N PRO A 364 9.14 -0.34 -9.60
CA PRO A 364 7.96 -1.09 -10.03
C PRO A 364 6.97 -0.25 -10.86
N GLY A 365 7.12 1.08 -10.86
CA GLY A 365 6.32 1.98 -11.65
C GLY A 365 6.86 3.42 -11.65
N PRO A 366 6.34 4.29 -12.52
CA PRO A 366 6.79 5.66 -12.69
C PRO A 366 6.64 6.51 -11.42
N GLU A 367 5.58 6.29 -10.65
CA GLU A 367 5.34 7.02 -9.40
C GLU A 367 6.46 6.80 -8.38
N SER A 368 6.99 5.57 -8.28
CA SER A 368 8.13 5.26 -7.41
C SER A 368 9.36 6.12 -7.77
N ALA A 369 9.66 6.29 -9.06
CA ALA A 369 10.76 7.14 -9.52
C ALA A 369 10.47 8.63 -9.24
N ARG A 370 9.26 9.11 -9.52
CA ARG A 370 8.85 10.50 -9.25
C ARG A 370 8.97 10.83 -7.75
N TYR A 371 8.51 9.97 -6.86
CA TYR A 371 8.64 10.18 -5.41
C TYR A 371 10.11 10.22 -4.95
N LEU A 372 10.99 9.42 -5.55
CA LEU A 372 12.42 9.49 -5.26
C LEU A 372 13.01 10.86 -5.66
N TRP A 373 12.64 11.39 -6.82
CA TRP A 373 13.09 12.72 -7.26
C TRP A 373 12.58 13.84 -6.37
N LEU A 374 11.34 13.75 -5.93
CA LEU A 374 10.76 14.69 -4.97
C LEU A 374 11.48 14.66 -3.62
N ASP A 375 11.80 13.47 -3.11
CA ASP A 375 12.59 13.33 -1.88
C ASP A 375 13.99 13.93 -2.02
N ARG A 376 14.63 13.73 -3.16
CA ARG A 376 15.94 14.38 -3.46
C ARG A 376 15.82 15.88 -3.53
N ALA A 377 14.78 16.42 -4.15
CA ALA A 377 14.50 17.86 -4.22
C ALA A 377 14.34 18.46 -2.83
N GLN A 378 13.53 17.84 -1.98
CA GLN A 378 13.33 18.30 -0.60
C GLN A 378 14.61 18.28 0.24
N ARG A 379 15.40 17.20 0.11
CA ARG A 379 16.68 17.12 0.82
C ARG A 379 17.65 18.20 0.34
N HIS A 380 17.67 18.48 -0.95
CA HIS A 380 18.46 19.59 -1.50
C HIS A 380 18.02 20.94 -0.94
N ALA A 381 16.72 21.24 -0.96
CA ALA A 381 16.17 22.46 -0.42
C ALA A 381 16.51 22.66 1.07
N ARG A 382 16.40 21.61 1.89
CA ARG A 382 16.74 21.66 3.33
C ARG A 382 18.23 21.94 3.59
N LYS A 383 19.13 21.41 2.74
CA LYS A 383 20.57 21.67 2.87
C LYS A 383 20.95 23.12 2.56
N HIS A 384 20.16 23.79 1.73
CA HIS A 384 20.43 25.15 1.25
C HIS A 384 19.47 26.19 1.84
N ALA A 385 18.55 25.78 2.71
CA ALA A 385 17.73 26.72 3.47
C ALA A 385 18.63 27.52 4.41
N PRO A 386 18.52 28.89 4.43
CA PRO A 386 19.24 29.68 5.41
C PRO A 386 18.83 29.23 6.81
N LEU A 387 19.82 29.00 7.67
CA LEU A 387 19.58 28.72 9.09
C LEU A 387 18.86 29.95 9.65
N VAL A 388 17.53 29.87 9.77
CA VAL A 388 16.77 30.83 10.58
C VAL A 388 17.20 30.59 12.01
N ARG A 389 18.04 31.47 12.55
CA ARG A 389 18.46 31.47 13.94
C ARG A 389 17.34 32.04 14.83
#